data_91a8e181a13dc7b5363c3f3adda47f46
#
_entry.id   91a8e181a13dc7b5363c3f3adda47f46
#
_cell.length_a   1.000
_cell.length_b   1.000
_cell.length_c   1.000
_cell.angle_alpha   90.00
_cell.angle_beta   90.00
_cell.angle_gamma   90.00
#
_symmetry.space_group_name_H-M   'P 1'
#
loop_
_entity.id
_entity.type
_entity.pdbx_description
1 polymer ?
#
loop_
_entity_poly.entity_id
_entity_poly.type
_entity_poly.pdbx_seq_one_letter_code
_entity_poly.pdbx_strand_id
1 'polypeptide(L)' 'MRAQFITAAEVAEIMGISRSKAYQIVREMNMELKSQGYLTVAGKCPAQYFKQKFYGFQIPGGE' A
#
# COMPACT_ATOMS: atom_id res chain seq x y z
N MET A 1 8.26 -15.05 6.85
CA MET A 1 7.94 -14.71 5.48
C MET A 1 7.55 -13.24 5.35
N ARG A 2 7.99 -12.60 4.29
CA ARG A 2 7.68 -11.20 4.14
C ARG A 2 6.37 -10.99 3.46
N ALA A 3 5.66 -9.94 3.84
CA ALA A 3 4.46 -9.54 3.15
C ALA A 3 4.86 -8.86 1.84
N GLN A 4 4.31 -9.33 0.74
CA GLN A 4 4.57 -8.71 -0.56
C GLN A 4 3.52 -7.66 -0.90
N PHE A 5 2.33 -7.83 -0.38
CA PHE A 5 1.24 -6.88 -0.53
C PHE A 5 0.73 -6.50 0.83
N ILE A 6 0.31 -5.24 0.95
CA ILE A 6 -0.33 -4.80 2.19
C ILE A 6 -1.74 -4.34 1.86
N THR A 7 -2.64 -4.52 2.83
CA THR A 7 -4.03 -4.15 2.66
C THR A 7 -4.26 -2.70 3.08
N ALA A 8 -5.41 -2.17 2.70
CA ALA A 8 -5.78 -0.83 3.13
C ALA A 8 -5.87 -0.76 4.65
N ALA A 9 -6.34 -1.84 5.28
CA ALA A 9 -6.41 -1.86 6.75
C ALA A 9 -5.04 -1.74 7.37
N GLU A 10 -4.05 -2.42 6.78
CA GLU A 10 -2.68 -2.33 7.27
C GLU A 10 -2.11 -0.95 7.06
N VAL A 11 -2.41 -0.34 5.92
CA VAL A 11 -1.96 1.02 5.66
C VAL A 11 -2.55 1.97 6.70
N ALA A 12 -3.82 1.78 7.03
CA ALA A 12 -4.47 2.61 8.04
C ALA A 12 -3.74 2.52 9.37
N GLU A 13 -3.35 1.31 9.77
CA GLU A 13 -2.64 1.10 11.01
C GLU A 13 -1.24 1.72 10.96
N ILE A 14 -0.54 1.50 9.88
CA ILE A 14 0.83 2.00 9.74
C ILE A 14 0.86 3.52 9.80
N MET A 15 -0.07 4.15 9.11
CA MET A 15 -0.08 5.61 9.00
C MET A 15 -0.92 6.30 10.07
N GLY A 16 -1.68 5.54 10.84
CA GLY A 16 -2.53 6.14 11.86
C GLY A 16 -3.69 6.94 11.28
N ILE A 17 -4.27 6.47 10.21
CA ILE A 17 -5.37 7.17 9.54
C ILE A 17 -6.58 6.26 9.48
N SER A 18 -7.71 6.81 9.05
CA SER A 18 -8.93 6.03 8.92
C SER A 18 -8.80 5.03 7.76
N ARG A 19 -9.63 3.99 7.82
CA ARG A 19 -9.63 2.99 6.76
C ARG A 19 -10.09 3.57 5.44
N SER A 20 -11.05 4.48 5.49
CA SER A 20 -11.52 5.13 4.26
C SER A 20 -10.39 5.87 3.58
N LYS A 21 -9.62 6.60 4.37
CA LYS A 21 -8.49 7.34 3.83
C LYS A 21 -7.43 6.41 3.28
N ALA A 22 -7.14 5.35 4.02
CA ALA A 22 -6.15 4.37 3.58
C ALA A 22 -6.60 3.71 2.28
N TYR A 23 -7.88 3.40 2.17
CA TYR A 23 -8.40 2.79 0.96
C TYR A 23 -8.21 3.70 -0.24
N GLN A 24 -8.45 4.99 -0.05
CA GLN A 24 -8.21 5.96 -1.09
C GLN A 24 -6.75 5.97 -1.53
N ILE A 25 -5.85 5.94 -0.57
CA ILE A 25 -4.42 5.96 -0.86
C ILE A 25 -4.02 4.73 -1.66
N VAL A 26 -4.48 3.57 -1.22
CA VAL A 26 -4.18 2.32 -1.92
C VAL A 26 -4.73 2.36 -3.34
N ARG A 27 -5.94 2.88 -3.48
CA ARG A 27 -6.56 2.98 -4.79
C ARG A 27 -5.78 3.87 -5.73
N GLU A 28 -5.31 5.00 -5.22
CA GLU A 28 -4.52 5.91 -6.04
C GLU A 28 -3.21 5.31 -6.45
N MET A 29 -2.56 4.60 -5.54
CA MET A 29 -1.32 3.92 -5.86
C MET A 29 -1.54 2.86 -6.95
N ASN A 30 -2.64 2.14 -6.83
CA ASN A 30 -2.96 1.12 -7.83
C ASN A 30 -3.24 1.74 -9.19
N MET A 31 -3.89 2.88 -9.21
CA MET A 31 -4.14 3.57 -10.48
C MET A 31 -2.84 3.99 -11.14
N GLU A 32 -1.89 4.45 -10.34
CA GLU A 32 -0.58 4.80 -10.87
C GLU A 32 0.12 3.59 -11.46
N LEU A 33 0.12 2.50 -10.71
CA LEU A 33 0.77 1.28 -11.18
C LEU A 33 0.13 0.77 -12.45
N LYS A 34 -1.19 0.83 -12.50
CA LYS A 34 -1.91 0.35 -13.66
C LYS A 34 -1.58 1.17 -14.89
N SER A 35 -1.43 2.47 -14.72
CA SER A 35 -1.08 3.33 -15.85
C SER A 35 0.32 3.05 -16.37
N GLN A 36 1.16 2.42 -15.55
CA GLN A 36 2.50 2.03 -15.95
C GLN A 36 2.55 0.60 -16.50
N GLY A 37 1.41 -0.07 -16.59
CA GLY A 37 1.35 -1.40 -17.16
C GLY A 37 1.44 -2.54 -16.16
N TYR A 38 1.38 -2.23 -14.88
CA TYR A 38 1.45 -3.27 -13.86
C TYR A 38 0.08 -3.81 -13.51
N LEU A 39 0.05 -5.04 -13.07
CA LEU A 39 -1.18 -5.65 -12.56
C LEU A 39 -1.41 -5.20 -11.13
N THR A 40 -2.66 -4.97 -10.80
CA THR A 40 -3.00 -4.51 -9.45
C THR A 40 -4.10 -5.38 -8.86
N VAL A 41 -4.21 -5.33 -7.53
CA VAL A 41 -5.24 -6.06 -6.80
C VAL A 41 -6.02 -5.04 -5.98
N ALA A 42 -7.32 -5.05 -6.12
CA ALA A 42 -8.18 -4.09 -5.43
C ALA A 42 -7.99 -4.20 -3.92
N GLY A 43 -7.81 -3.07 -3.26
CA GLY A 43 -7.68 -3.02 -1.82
C GLY A 43 -6.31 -3.41 -1.29
N LYS A 44 -5.35 -3.68 -2.17
CA LYS A 44 -3.99 -4.03 -1.78
C LYS A 44 -3.00 -3.30 -2.66
N CYS A 45 -1.80 -3.10 -2.12
CA CYS A 45 -0.74 -2.51 -2.92
C CYS A 45 0.56 -3.21 -2.60
N PRO A 46 1.53 -3.19 -3.53
CA PRO A 46 2.83 -3.80 -3.24
C PRO A 46 3.53 -3.07 -2.11
N ALA A 47 4.06 -3.86 -1.19
CA ALA A 47 4.74 -3.28 -0.03
C ALA A 47 5.92 -2.41 -0.44
N GLN A 48 6.66 -2.84 -1.45
CA GLN A 48 7.80 -2.07 -1.91
C GLN A 48 7.39 -0.72 -2.47
N TYR A 49 6.29 -0.69 -3.19
CA TYR A 49 5.80 0.56 -3.75
C TYR A 49 5.37 1.51 -2.64
N PHE A 50 4.71 0.96 -1.63
CA PHE A 50 4.32 1.75 -0.47
C PHE A 50 5.53 2.37 0.20
N LYS A 51 6.59 1.59 0.37
CA LYS A 51 7.80 2.09 0.99
C LYS A 51 8.43 3.23 0.19
N GLN A 52 8.38 3.12 -1.11
CA GLN A 52 8.94 4.17 -1.96
C GLN A 52 8.13 5.47 -1.86
N LYS A 53 6.82 5.33 -1.81
CA LYS A 53 5.94 6.50 -1.79
C LYS A 53 5.89 7.15 -0.43
N PHE A 54 5.96 6.36 0.61
CA PHE A 54 5.83 6.86 1.98
C PHE A 54 7.09 6.52 2.75
N TYR A 55 8.10 7.27 2.45
CA TYR A 55 9.40 7.06 3.05
C TYR A 55 9.35 7.25 4.55
N GLY A 56 10.01 6.38 5.27
CA GLY A 56 10.05 6.48 6.72
C GLY A 56 9.08 5.59 7.46
N PHE A 57 8.12 5.01 6.77
CA PHE A 57 7.19 4.09 7.41
C PHE A 57 7.70 2.67 7.31
N GLN A 58 7.41 1.88 8.33
CA GLN A 58 7.81 0.49 8.37
C GLN A 58 6.62 -0.40 8.09
N ILE A 59 6.90 -1.48 7.37
CA ILE A 59 5.84 -2.40 6.96
C ILE A 59 5.94 -3.66 7.80
N PRO A 60 4.87 -4.02 8.50
CA PRO A 60 4.88 -5.23 9.32
C PRO A 60 5.23 -6.45 8.47
N GLY A 61 6.13 -7.27 8.97
CA GLY A 61 6.54 -8.48 8.27
C GLY A 61 7.45 -8.22 7.09
N GLY A 62 7.76 -6.98 6.80
CA GLY A 62 8.60 -6.64 5.68
C GLY A 62 10.03 -6.52 6.13
N GLU A 63 10.90 -6.58 5.52
CA GLU A 63 12.18 -6.44 5.76
C GLU A 63 12.73 -6.11 6.46
#